data_21311cf1e0b73bb8b1b0c8e2f70b3372
#
_entry.id   21311cf1e0b73bb8b1b0c8e2f70b3372
#
_cell.length_a   1.000
_cell.length_b   1.000
_cell.length_c   1.000
_cell.angle_alpha   90.00
_cell.angle_beta   90.00
_cell.angle_gamma   90.00
#
_symmetry.space_group_name_H-M   'P 1'
#
loop_
_entity.id
_entity.type
_entity.pdbx_description
1 polymer ?
#
loop_
_entity_poly.entity_id
_entity_poly.type
_entity_poly.pdbx_seq_one_letter_code
_entity_poly.pdbx_strand_id
1 'polypeptide(L)'
;MYNITPYFKSFSTRKEITKMSCKSAIYTTNDTGTSVTVTNDIPVQVPYGAIIRRFGQCVQSQGGSIQCCGAGYFDVNQILIVTPTAAGPITARLYQDGQAVRGAFITLTGEADTPIALPIKALVRNCGCDCNSVLTTTIDGSCVINNFPAVVKKL
;
A
#
# COMPACT_ATOMS: atom_id res chain seq x y z
N MET A 1 46.74 0.25 -58.32
CA MET A 1 46.63 0.09 -56.86
C MET A 1 45.28 0.64 -56.44
N TYR A 2 44.33 -0.18 -56.24
CA TYR A 2 43.02 0.22 -55.76
C TYR A 2 42.94 -0.02 -54.25
N ASN A 3 42.82 1.08 -53.48
CA ASN A 3 42.64 1.04 -52.04
C ASN A 3 41.16 0.76 -51.73
N ILE A 4 40.85 -0.48 -51.30
CA ILE A 4 39.52 -0.82 -50.81
C ILE A 4 39.54 -0.65 -49.31
N THR A 5 38.96 0.44 -48.83
CA THR A 5 38.67 0.62 -47.40
C THR A 5 37.48 -0.23 -47.00
N PRO A 6 37.59 -1.14 -46.02
CA PRO A 6 36.45 -1.89 -45.56
C PRO A 6 35.53 -1.00 -44.76
N TYR A 7 34.30 -0.85 -45.24
CA TYR A 7 33.22 -0.25 -44.47
C TYR A 7 32.85 -1.19 -43.31
N PHE A 8 33.34 -0.85 -42.14
CA PHE A 8 32.80 -1.46 -40.91
C PHE A 8 31.43 -0.87 -40.66
N LYS A 9 30.36 -1.58 -40.99
CA LYS A 9 29.02 -1.33 -40.45
C LYS A 9 29.05 -1.68 -38.98
N SER A 10 29.11 -0.67 -38.13
CA SER A 10 28.82 -0.79 -36.71
C SER A 10 27.38 -1.20 -36.56
N PHE A 11 27.15 -2.50 -36.32
CA PHE A 11 25.86 -2.98 -35.81
C PHE A 11 25.76 -2.55 -34.35
N SER A 12 25.11 -1.40 -34.12
CA SER A 12 24.62 -1.06 -32.81
C SER A 12 23.51 -2.06 -32.45
N THR A 13 23.86 -3.11 -31.72
CA THR A 13 22.90 -3.94 -31.03
C THR A 13 22.26 -3.09 -29.95
N ARG A 14 21.15 -2.43 -30.27
CA ARG A 14 20.22 -1.95 -29.26
C ARG A 14 19.81 -3.19 -28.46
N LYS A 15 20.41 -3.38 -27.31
CA LYS A 15 19.82 -4.24 -26.27
C LYS A 15 18.48 -3.61 -25.96
N GLU A 16 17.42 -4.14 -26.51
CA GLU A 16 16.09 -3.92 -25.96
C GLU A 16 16.15 -4.46 -24.55
N ILE A 17 16.32 -3.55 -23.59
CA ILE A 17 16.09 -3.87 -22.20
C ILE A 17 14.58 -4.05 -22.13
N THR A 18 14.15 -5.31 -22.26
CA THR A 18 12.79 -5.73 -21.95
C THR A 18 12.59 -5.29 -20.51
N LYS A 19 11.82 -4.23 -20.29
CA LYS A 19 11.40 -3.83 -18.95
C LYS A 19 10.65 -5.00 -18.39
N MET A 20 11.31 -5.86 -17.63
CA MET A 20 10.66 -6.92 -16.87
C MET A 20 9.69 -6.22 -15.93
N SER A 21 8.41 -6.35 -16.23
CA SER A 21 7.36 -5.87 -15.34
C SER A 21 7.55 -6.62 -14.02
N CYS A 22 7.95 -5.90 -12.99
CA CYS A 22 8.17 -6.46 -11.67
C CYS A 22 6.81 -6.82 -11.06
N LYS A 23 6.38 -8.05 -11.24
CA LYS A 23 5.20 -8.55 -10.54
C LYS A 23 5.54 -8.74 -9.08
N SER A 24 4.75 -8.16 -8.22
CA SER A 24 4.99 -8.23 -6.78
C SER A 24 3.68 -8.08 -6.02
N ALA A 25 3.57 -8.79 -4.91
CA ALA A 25 2.45 -8.65 -4.01
C ALA A 25 2.87 -8.97 -2.57
N ILE A 26 2.15 -8.37 -1.64
CA ILE A 26 2.28 -8.64 -0.21
C ILE A 26 0.89 -8.84 0.40
N TYR A 27 0.78 -9.83 1.29
CA TYR A 27 -0.36 -10.01 2.16
C TYR A 27 0.08 -9.88 3.61
N THR A 28 -0.51 -8.96 4.32
CA THR A 28 -0.25 -8.68 5.73
C THR A 28 -1.52 -8.81 6.55
N THR A 29 -1.36 -9.06 7.83
CA THR A 29 -2.46 -9.00 8.80
C THR A 29 -1.97 -8.47 10.14
N ASN A 30 -2.81 -7.70 10.81
CA ASN A 30 -2.63 -7.29 12.20
C ASN A 30 -3.83 -7.81 12.99
N ASP A 31 -3.63 -8.88 13.71
CA ASP A 31 -4.64 -9.59 14.52
C ASP A 31 -4.28 -9.61 16.02
N THR A 32 -3.40 -8.71 16.44
CA THR A 32 -2.87 -8.70 17.81
C THR A 32 -3.76 -8.00 18.82
N GLY A 33 -4.94 -7.51 18.43
CA GLY A 33 -5.85 -6.79 19.31
C GLY A 33 -5.33 -5.42 19.74
N THR A 34 -4.70 -4.69 18.82
CA THR A 34 -4.14 -3.36 19.10
C THR A 34 -5.22 -2.36 19.48
N SER A 35 -5.14 -1.79 20.67
CA SER A 35 -6.01 -0.70 21.08
C SER A 35 -5.55 0.61 20.49
N VAL A 36 -6.47 1.35 19.89
CA VAL A 36 -6.24 2.69 19.34
C VAL A 36 -7.08 3.68 20.13
N THR A 37 -6.42 4.65 20.73
CA THR A 37 -7.10 5.78 21.41
C THR A 37 -6.87 7.02 20.59
N VAL A 38 -7.94 7.59 20.07
CA VAL A 38 -7.91 8.87 19.36
C VAL A 38 -8.05 9.99 20.38
N THR A 39 -7.08 10.89 20.41
CA THR A 39 -7.07 12.06 21.29
C THR A 39 -7.14 13.33 20.45
N ASN A 40 -8.03 14.24 20.80
CA ASN A 40 -8.21 15.53 20.12
C ASN A 40 -8.50 15.40 18.61
N ASP A 41 -9.28 14.42 18.21
CA ASP A 41 -9.68 14.18 16.82
C ASP A 41 -8.48 14.04 15.84
N ILE A 42 -7.32 13.59 16.33
CA ILE A 42 -6.14 13.34 15.52
C ILE A 42 -6.17 11.88 15.08
N PRO A 43 -6.24 11.58 13.76
CA PRO A 43 -6.20 10.22 13.25
C PRO A 43 -4.90 9.49 13.65
N VAL A 44 -5.03 8.22 14.01
CA VAL A 44 -3.90 7.39 14.43
C VAL A 44 -3.56 6.40 13.32
N GLN A 45 -2.28 6.27 13.03
CA GLN A 45 -1.80 5.28 12.06
C GLN A 45 -1.99 3.85 12.61
N VAL A 46 -2.58 2.99 11.79
CA VAL A 46 -2.73 1.57 12.08
C VAL A 46 -1.62 0.80 11.35
N PRO A 47 -0.74 0.07 12.06
CA PRO A 47 0.31 -0.71 11.42
C PRO A 47 -0.27 -1.89 10.65
N TYR A 48 0.30 -2.20 9.49
CA TYR A 48 -0.12 -3.34 8.66
C TYR A 48 0.18 -4.71 9.27
N GLY A 49 1.07 -4.78 10.23
CA GLY A 49 1.33 -6.00 10.98
C GLY A 49 2.23 -7.02 10.25
N ALA A 50 2.01 -8.30 10.57
CA ALA A 50 2.86 -9.38 10.10
C ALA A 50 2.65 -9.72 8.61
N ILE A 51 3.73 -10.08 7.92
CA ILE A 51 3.68 -10.58 6.55
C ILE A 51 3.24 -12.05 6.57
N ILE A 52 2.14 -12.36 5.91
CA ILE A 52 1.64 -13.73 5.74
C ILE A 52 2.16 -14.35 4.45
N ARG A 53 2.14 -13.58 3.36
CA ARG A 53 2.63 -13.99 2.04
C ARG A 53 3.27 -12.82 1.34
N ARG A 54 4.35 -13.09 0.61
CA ARG A 54 5.02 -12.11 -0.24
C ARG A 54 5.66 -12.80 -1.43
N PHE A 55 5.59 -12.18 -2.60
CA PHE A 55 6.44 -12.50 -3.73
C PHE A 55 6.89 -11.22 -4.43
N GLY A 56 8.04 -11.29 -5.11
CA GLY A 56 8.68 -10.14 -5.72
C GLY A 56 9.25 -9.17 -4.67
N GLN A 57 9.79 -8.05 -5.13
CA GLN A 57 10.46 -7.06 -4.29
C GLN A 57 9.93 -5.63 -4.46
N CYS A 58 8.95 -5.44 -5.35
CA CYS A 58 8.37 -4.12 -5.61
C CYS A 58 7.34 -3.69 -4.57
N VAL A 59 6.91 -4.58 -3.70
CA VAL A 59 6.04 -4.28 -2.56
C VAL A 59 6.68 -4.88 -1.31
N GLN A 60 6.93 -4.04 -0.33
CA GLN A 60 7.64 -4.42 0.90
C GLN A 60 6.93 -3.86 2.13
N SER A 61 7.08 -4.55 3.26
CA SER A 61 6.65 -4.01 4.56
C SER A 61 7.81 -3.27 5.21
N GLN A 62 7.55 -2.07 5.71
CA GLN A 62 8.55 -1.24 6.37
C GLN A 62 7.92 -0.51 7.56
N GLY A 63 8.28 -0.90 8.78
CA GLY A 63 7.93 -0.19 10.00
C GLY A 63 6.42 0.07 10.18
N GLY A 64 5.57 -0.91 9.86
CA GLY A 64 4.11 -0.76 9.93
C GLY A 64 3.48 -0.07 8.71
N SER A 65 4.28 0.28 7.71
CA SER A 65 3.85 0.82 6.41
C SER A 65 4.12 -0.19 5.30
N ILE A 66 3.52 0.03 4.13
CA ILE A 66 3.85 -0.73 2.91
C ILE A 66 4.54 0.20 1.94
N GLN A 67 5.73 -0.20 1.48
CA GLN A 67 6.50 0.50 0.47
C GLN A 67 6.25 -0.09 -0.91
N CYS A 68 5.90 0.76 -1.87
CA CYS A 68 5.72 0.43 -3.28
C CYS A 68 6.90 0.97 -4.08
N CYS A 69 7.65 0.08 -4.73
CA CYS A 69 8.87 0.42 -5.43
C CYS A 69 8.68 0.42 -6.95
N GLY A 70 9.25 1.40 -7.61
CA GLY A 70 9.25 1.54 -9.07
C GLY A 70 7.94 2.07 -9.64
N ALA A 71 8.02 2.53 -10.89
CA ALA A 71 6.86 3.08 -11.59
C ALA A 71 5.78 2.05 -11.85
N GLY A 72 4.52 2.47 -11.78
CA GLY A 72 3.36 1.65 -12.14
C GLY A 72 2.18 1.87 -11.22
N TYR A 73 1.20 1.00 -11.39
CA TYR A 73 -0.02 1.00 -10.59
C TYR A 73 0.03 -0.13 -9.57
N PHE A 74 -0.53 0.15 -8.39
CA PHE A 74 -0.64 -0.80 -7.30
C PHE A 74 -2.10 -0.89 -6.87
N ASP A 75 -2.62 -2.11 -6.84
CA ASP A 75 -3.96 -2.41 -6.34
C ASP A 75 -3.88 -2.67 -4.84
N VAL A 76 -4.61 -1.88 -4.07
CA VAL A 76 -4.69 -1.95 -2.61
C VAL A 76 -6.08 -2.45 -2.23
N ASN A 77 -6.14 -3.55 -1.50
CA ASN A 77 -7.37 -4.09 -0.96
C ASN A 77 -7.16 -4.42 0.52
N GLN A 78 -7.86 -3.72 1.39
CA GLN A 78 -7.69 -3.86 2.83
C GLN A 78 -9.03 -3.75 3.56
N ILE A 79 -9.12 -4.40 4.70
CA ILE A 79 -10.29 -4.35 5.57
C ILE A 79 -9.79 -4.19 7.00
N LEU A 80 -10.27 -3.16 7.69
CA LEU A 80 -10.09 -3.05 9.14
C LEU A 80 -11.34 -3.58 9.83
N ILE A 81 -11.15 -4.60 10.64
CA ILE A 81 -12.20 -5.10 11.54
C ILE A 81 -11.90 -4.57 12.93
N VAL A 82 -12.77 -3.71 13.41
CA VAL A 82 -12.56 -2.96 14.65
C VAL A 82 -13.77 -3.08 15.57
N THR A 83 -13.51 -3.00 16.86
CA THR A 83 -14.56 -2.90 17.88
C THR A 83 -14.49 -1.51 18.50
N PRO A 84 -15.49 -0.63 18.28
CA PRO A 84 -15.54 0.69 18.90
C PRO A 84 -15.60 0.61 20.43
N THR A 85 -14.91 1.52 21.09
CA THR A 85 -14.99 1.65 22.56
C THR A 85 -16.16 2.50 23.02
N ALA A 86 -16.71 3.33 22.10
CA ALA A 86 -17.89 4.16 22.33
C ALA A 86 -18.70 4.28 21.02
N ALA A 87 -19.98 4.57 21.14
CA ALA A 87 -20.82 4.84 19.97
C ALA A 87 -20.37 6.13 19.26
N GLY A 88 -20.34 6.11 17.95
CA GLY A 88 -19.98 7.27 17.13
C GLY A 88 -19.40 6.88 15.78
N PRO A 89 -19.04 7.91 14.98
CA PRO A 89 -18.44 7.69 13.67
C PRO A 89 -17.00 7.19 13.81
N ILE A 90 -16.62 6.22 12.97
CA ILE A 90 -15.25 5.75 12.81
C ILE A 90 -14.89 5.87 11.34
N THR A 91 -13.78 6.52 11.05
CA THR A 91 -13.27 6.73 9.70
C THR A 91 -11.93 6.04 9.53
N ALA A 92 -11.81 5.18 8.52
CA ALA A 92 -10.54 4.66 8.06
C ALA A 92 -10.15 5.33 6.74
N ARG A 93 -8.86 5.64 6.56
CA ARG A 93 -8.37 6.34 5.36
C ARG A 93 -6.99 5.85 4.97
N LEU A 94 -6.80 5.69 3.65
CA LEU A 94 -5.51 5.36 3.05
C LEU A 94 -4.77 6.62 2.64
N TYR A 95 -3.46 6.64 2.91
CA TYR A 95 -2.52 7.70 2.49
C TYR A 95 -1.41 7.12 1.63
N GLN A 96 -0.98 7.91 0.67
CA GLN A 96 0.24 7.68 -0.11
C GLN A 96 1.18 8.85 0.10
N ASP A 97 2.39 8.59 0.60
CA ASP A 97 3.41 9.62 0.89
C ASP A 97 2.87 10.78 1.76
N GLY A 98 2.04 10.47 2.73
CA GLY A 98 1.42 11.44 3.62
C GLY A 98 0.24 12.22 3.02
N GLN A 99 -0.12 11.95 1.76
CA GLN A 99 -1.27 12.57 1.10
C GLN A 99 -2.46 11.60 1.07
N ALA A 100 -3.64 12.07 1.43
CA ALA A 100 -4.85 11.25 1.39
C ALA A 100 -5.16 10.80 -0.03
N VAL A 101 -5.33 9.50 -0.22
CA VAL A 101 -5.75 8.95 -1.50
C VAL A 101 -7.23 9.25 -1.70
N ARG A 102 -7.58 9.92 -2.81
CA ARG A 102 -8.97 10.33 -3.09
C ARG A 102 -9.87 9.11 -3.20
N GLY A 103 -10.99 9.15 -2.48
CA GLY A 103 -11.97 8.06 -2.48
C GLY A 103 -11.57 6.82 -1.67
N ALA A 104 -10.34 6.77 -1.13
CA ALA A 104 -9.87 5.65 -0.33
C ALA A 104 -10.12 5.88 1.16
N PHE A 105 -11.36 6.08 1.53
CA PHE A 105 -11.80 6.21 2.92
C PHE A 105 -13.20 5.66 3.10
N ILE A 106 -13.52 5.30 4.32
CA ILE A 106 -14.86 4.87 4.71
C ILE A 106 -15.17 5.38 6.11
N THR A 107 -16.38 5.87 6.30
CA THR A 107 -16.91 6.27 7.62
C THR A 107 -18.14 5.45 7.90
N LEU A 108 -18.13 4.76 9.04
CA LEU A 108 -19.30 4.04 9.56
C LEU A 108 -19.57 4.50 10.99
N THR A 109 -20.85 4.54 11.35
CA THR A 109 -21.26 4.75 12.73
C THR A 109 -21.23 3.41 13.44
N GLY A 110 -20.37 3.29 14.46
CA GLY A 110 -20.27 2.09 15.29
C GLY A 110 -21.05 2.23 16.60
N GLU A 111 -21.43 1.10 17.13
CA GLU A 111 -21.93 0.97 18.50
C GLU A 111 -20.81 0.44 19.39
N ALA A 112 -20.83 0.82 20.67
CA ALA A 112 -19.84 0.32 21.62
C ALA A 112 -19.88 -1.22 21.69
N ASP A 113 -18.68 -1.83 21.75
CA ASP A 113 -18.48 -3.27 21.87
C ASP A 113 -19.05 -4.13 20.72
N THR A 114 -19.46 -3.50 19.61
CA THR A 114 -19.97 -4.19 18.42
C THR A 114 -18.94 -4.11 17.28
N PRO A 115 -18.38 -5.24 16.81
CA PRO A 115 -17.41 -5.24 15.71
C PRO A 115 -18.01 -4.69 14.40
N ILE A 116 -17.25 -3.86 13.71
CA ILE A 116 -17.58 -3.35 12.38
C ILE A 116 -16.42 -3.59 11.42
N ALA A 117 -16.72 -3.71 10.13
CA ALA A 117 -15.74 -3.85 9.07
C ALA A 117 -15.65 -2.56 8.25
N LEU A 118 -14.43 -2.08 8.03
CA LEU A 118 -14.10 -0.89 7.28
C LEU A 118 -13.28 -1.28 6.04
N PRO A 119 -13.92 -1.66 4.92
CA PRO A 119 -13.22 -2.03 3.71
C PRO A 119 -12.74 -0.79 2.95
N ILE A 120 -11.49 -0.83 2.47
CA ILE A 120 -10.91 0.18 1.59
C ILE A 120 -10.30 -0.52 0.38
N LYS A 121 -10.67 -0.06 -0.81
CA LYS A 121 -10.08 -0.50 -2.06
C LYS A 121 -9.62 0.71 -2.85
N ALA A 122 -8.39 0.69 -3.34
CA ALA A 122 -7.82 1.80 -4.09
C ALA A 122 -6.84 1.32 -5.14
N LEU A 123 -6.70 2.12 -6.19
CA LEU A 123 -5.64 2.01 -7.16
C LEU A 123 -4.71 3.22 -6.98
N VAL A 124 -3.48 2.97 -6.61
CA VAL A 124 -2.47 4.00 -6.43
C VAL A 124 -1.43 3.94 -7.52
N ARG A 125 -0.89 5.09 -7.90
CA ARG A 125 0.15 5.20 -8.91
C ARG A 125 1.45 5.69 -8.29
N ASN A 126 2.55 5.03 -8.66
CA ASN A 126 3.89 5.53 -8.40
C ASN A 126 4.53 6.00 -9.72
N CYS A 127 5.03 7.23 -9.75
CA CYS A 127 5.37 7.96 -10.98
C CYS A 127 6.85 7.92 -11.38
N GLY A 128 7.71 7.20 -10.74
CA GLY A 128 9.13 7.30 -11.08
C GLY A 128 9.88 5.99 -11.00
N CYS A 129 10.92 5.82 -11.81
CA CYS A 129 11.79 4.65 -11.76
C CYS A 129 12.55 4.55 -10.42
N ASP A 130 12.85 5.70 -9.81
CA ASP A 130 13.62 5.81 -8.57
C ASP A 130 12.77 6.26 -7.37
N CYS A 131 11.46 6.39 -7.55
CA CYS A 131 10.54 6.81 -6.50
C CYS A 131 9.93 5.60 -5.81
N ASN A 132 10.06 5.58 -4.49
CA ASN A 132 9.34 4.67 -3.64
C ASN A 132 8.19 5.43 -2.99
N SER A 133 6.99 4.88 -3.08
CA SER A 133 5.82 5.40 -2.38
C SER A 133 5.56 4.60 -1.12
N VAL A 134 5.14 5.28 -0.07
CA VAL A 134 4.80 4.68 1.22
C VAL A 134 3.29 4.77 1.42
N LEU A 135 2.67 3.63 1.64
CA LEU A 135 1.24 3.53 1.99
C LEU A 135 1.08 3.40 3.50
N THR A 136 0.22 4.24 4.05
CA THR A 136 -0.18 4.20 5.45
C THR A 136 -1.70 4.23 5.57
N THR A 137 -2.23 3.60 6.59
CA THR A 137 -3.67 3.66 6.89
C THR A 137 -3.87 4.26 8.26
N THR A 138 -4.79 5.19 8.37
CA THR A 138 -5.16 5.82 9.63
C THR A 138 -6.59 5.47 10.01
N ILE A 139 -6.85 5.54 11.30
CA ILE A 139 -8.20 5.44 11.85
C ILE A 139 -8.48 6.66 12.72
N ASP A 140 -9.69 7.19 12.58
CA ASP A 140 -10.25 8.25 13.40
C ASP A 140 -11.48 7.70 14.13
N GLY A 141 -11.38 7.59 15.42
CA GLY A 141 -12.35 6.96 16.31
C GLY A 141 -11.69 5.92 17.22
N SER A 142 -11.92 6.02 18.52
CA SER A 142 -11.32 5.10 19.51
C SER A 142 -11.92 3.72 19.39
N CYS A 143 -11.06 2.72 19.21
CA CYS A 143 -11.46 1.34 18.96
C CYS A 143 -10.33 0.36 19.26
N VAL A 144 -10.66 -0.93 19.23
CA VAL A 144 -9.68 -2.02 19.22
C VAL A 144 -9.64 -2.61 17.82
N ILE A 145 -8.43 -2.70 17.25
CA ILE A 145 -8.21 -3.37 15.97
C ILE A 145 -8.21 -4.87 16.20
N ASN A 146 -9.26 -5.56 15.77
CA ASN A 146 -9.36 -7.00 15.90
C ASN A 146 -8.57 -7.73 14.82
N ASN A 147 -8.66 -7.21 13.57
CA ASN A 147 -7.96 -7.76 12.43
C ASN A 147 -7.79 -6.69 11.35
N PHE A 148 -6.65 -6.70 10.66
CA PHE A 148 -6.38 -5.80 9.55
C PHE A 148 -5.70 -6.54 8.41
N PRO A 149 -6.44 -7.39 7.65
CA PRO A 149 -5.91 -8.01 6.45
C PRO A 149 -5.76 -6.98 5.33
N ALA A 150 -4.60 -6.98 4.69
CA ALA A 150 -4.30 -6.10 3.57
C ALA A 150 -3.53 -6.85 2.48
N VAL A 151 -3.94 -6.66 1.24
CA VAL A 151 -3.25 -7.15 0.06
C VAL A 151 -2.87 -5.95 -0.80
N VAL A 152 -1.61 -5.82 -1.12
CA VAL A 152 -1.09 -4.84 -2.07
C VAL A 152 -0.35 -5.57 -3.17
N LYS A 153 -0.73 -5.34 -4.42
CA LYS A 153 -0.08 -5.97 -5.57
C LYS A 153 0.22 -4.94 -6.65
N LYS A 154 1.38 -5.10 -7.28
CA LYS A 154 1.75 -4.35 -8.48
C LYS A 154 1.08 -4.98 -9.69
N LEU A 155 0.41 -4.15 -10.49
CA LEU A 155 -0.25 -4.53 -11.75
C LEU A 155 0.73 -4.56 -12.92
#